data_d0f5c72637079aae3d63ae2f0bfe6444
#
_entry.id   d0f5c72637079aae3d63ae2f0bfe6444
#
_cell.length_a   1.000
_cell.length_b   1.000
_cell.length_c   1.000
_cell.angle_alpha   90.00
_cell.angle_beta   90.00
_cell.angle_gamma   90.00
#
_symmetry.space_group_name_H-M   'P 1'
#
loop_
_entity.id
_entity.type
_entity.pdbx_description
1 polymer ?
#
loop_
_entity_poly.entity_id
_entity_poly.type
_entity_poly.pdbx_seq_one_letter_code
_entity_poly.pdbx_strand_id
1 'polypeptide(L)'
;MVTSRDVAELAGVSQATVSRVMSSSSKLAPATKARVQAAMETLGYVPHAGAQAMKTRRTNSIGVVVADLTNPFYPEVLDELSRELDAAGFRVVIWNAGGGSHHDALKAIREHAVDGVIFTTATEDSLELQAAIEKNSPIVLINRVVEGLECDQVTSSNTEGGAAVADYLLAHGRTRVAFIGGAENASTSRERARGFFGRMAEQGHAVPEHLRFNGGFSHDVSAQVTNRLLARADRPQAIFCANDHMAFGALDALRAARILPQECWVIGYDDVDMAAWDSFSLTTVRQPSREMARVGARMLLDRIHTPKLALRRVNFPCDLIVRGSTQLATFTPATTERGSSH
;
A
#
# COMPACT_ATOMS: atom_id res chain seq x y z
N MET A 1 -22.59 2.22 35.96
CA MET A 1 -22.34 2.47 34.51
C MET A 1 -23.64 2.98 33.93
N VAL A 2 -23.62 4.14 33.25
CA VAL A 2 -24.82 4.76 32.65
C VAL A 2 -25.31 3.86 31.52
N THR A 3 -26.61 3.64 31.42
CA THR A 3 -27.25 2.76 30.47
C THR A 3 -28.18 3.53 29.51
N SER A 4 -28.61 2.91 28.42
CA SER A 4 -29.60 3.51 27.53
C SER A 4 -30.99 3.70 28.19
N ARG A 5 -31.23 3.02 29.34
CA ARG A 5 -32.41 3.19 30.16
C ARG A 5 -32.36 4.54 30.91
N ASP A 6 -31.21 4.88 31.49
CA ASP A 6 -31.03 6.15 32.19
C ASP A 6 -31.15 7.34 31.24
N VAL A 7 -30.65 7.21 30.02
CA VAL A 7 -30.85 8.20 28.93
C VAL A 7 -32.31 8.34 28.57
N ALA A 8 -33.05 7.23 28.47
CA ALA A 8 -34.47 7.24 28.13
C ALA A 8 -35.30 7.95 29.22
N GLU A 9 -34.98 7.71 30.47
CA GLU A 9 -35.61 8.34 31.64
C GLU A 9 -35.35 9.85 31.64
N LEU A 10 -34.10 10.29 31.53
CA LEU A 10 -33.74 11.70 31.50
C LEU A 10 -34.36 12.44 30.29
N ALA A 11 -34.40 11.81 29.12
CA ALA A 11 -34.98 12.39 27.90
C ALA A 11 -36.52 12.32 27.84
N GLY A 12 -37.18 11.64 28.79
CA GLY A 12 -38.63 11.47 28.81
C GLY A 12 -39.14 10.70 27.59
N VAL A 13 -38.43 9.63 27.16
CA VAL A 13 -38.78 8.80 26.00
C VAL A 13 -38.62 7.31 26.32
N SER A 14 -39.12 6.44 25.44
CA SER A 14 -38.84 5.01 25.58
C SER A 14 -37.39 4.64 25.21
N GLN A 15 -36.86 3.55 25.78
CA GLN A 15 -35.56 3.01 25.42
C GLN A 15 -35.48 2.67 23.91
N ALA A 16 -36.61 2.26 23.32
CA ALA A 16 -36.71 2.03 21.88
C ALA A 16 -36.50 3.33 21.08
N THR A 17 -36.96 4.49 21.60
CA THR A 17 -36.75 5.80 20.99
C THR A 17 -35.27 6.21 21.06
N VAL A 18 -34.63 6.03 22.22
CA VAL A 18 -33.16 6.24 22.34
C VAL A 18 -32.41 5.39 21.33
N SER A 19 -32.75 4.09 21.22
CA SER A 19 -32.14 3.20 20.26
C SER A 19 -32.33 3.63 18.79
N ARG A 20 -33.50 4.21 18.44
CA ARG A 20 -33.76 4.75 17.09
C ARG A 20 -32.98 6.04 16.84
N VAL A 21 -32.79 6.90 17.82
CA VAL A 21 -31.93 8.09 17.70
C VAL A 21 -30.49 7.67 17.42
N MET A 22 -29.97 6.68 18.17
CA MET A 22 -28.63 6.16 18.00
C MET A 22 -28.41 5.48 16.63
N SER A 23 -29.44 4.89 16.04
CA SER A 23 -29.38 4.26 14.71
C SER A 23 -29.68 5.23 13.54
N SER A 24 -29.62 6.54 13.78
CA SER A 24 -29.85 7.60 12.77
C SER A 24 -31.15 7.47 11.97
N SER A 25 -32.21 6.93 12.59
CA SER A 25 -33.51 6.76 11.92
C SER A 25 -34.08 8.11 11.51
N SER A 26 -34.31 8.29 10.20
CA SER A 26 -34.88 9.53 9.62
C SER A 26 -36.34 9.80 10.02
N LYS A 27 -37.01 8.88 10.70
CA LYS A 27 -38.42 8.93 11.06
C LYS A 27 -38.71 9.60 12.41
N LEU A 28 -37.72 10.15 13.10
CA LEU A 28 -37.89 10.79 14.40
C LEU A 28 -37.98 12.30 14.27
N ALA A 29 -38.93 12.93 15.04
CA ALA A 29 -39.05 14.38 15.09
C ALA A 29 -37.71 15.02 15.57
N PRO A 30 -37.26 16.13 14.96
CA PRO A 30 -35.99 16.80 15.32
C PRO A 30 -35.89 17.14 16.82
N ALA A 31 -37.02 17.59 17.43
CA ALA A 31 -37.07 17.90 18.86
C ALA A 31 -36.81 16.68 19.76
N THR A 32 -37.29 15.49 19.37
CA THR A 32 -37.04 14.25 20.12
C THR A 32 -35.60 13.83 20.01
N LYS A 33 -34.99 13.99 18.83
CA LYS A 33 -33.56 13.69 18.59
C LYS A 33 -32.68 14.61 19.46
N ALA A 34 -32.97 15.91 19.48
CA ALA A 34 -32.23 16.88 20.28
C ALA A 34 -32.32 16.58 21.81
N ARG A 35 -33.52 16.22 22.33
CA ARG A 35 -33.68 15.85 23.75
C ARG A 35 -32.86 14.62 24.12
N VAL A 36 -32.85 13.59 23.28
CA VAL A 36 -32.07 12.38 23.55
C VAL A 36 -30.57 12.68 23.49
N GLN A 37 -30.12 13.47 22.52
CA GLN A 37 -28.73 13.89 22.43
C GLN A 37 -28.26 14.67 23.66
N ALA A 38 -29.05 15.66 24.12
CA ALA A 38 -28.77 16.41 25.32
C ALA A 38 -28.71 15.53 26.59
N ALA A 39 -29.61 14.54 26.70
CA ALA A 39 -29.58 13.59 27.82
C ALA A 39 -28.33 12.70 27.78
N MET A 40 -27.89 12.25 26.59
CA MET A 40 -26.66 11.48 26.41
C MET A 40 -25.42 12.30 26.84
N GLU A 41 -25.34 13.56 26.43
CA GLU A 41 -24.24 14.48 26.82
C GLU A 41 -24.23 14.71 28.31
N THR A 42 -25.39 15.01 28.92
CA THR A 42 -25.52 15.28 30.38
C THR A 42 -25.07 14.08 31.21
N LEU A 43 -25.38 12.87 30.78
CA LEU A 43 -25.02 11.63 31.47
C LEU A 43 -23.64 11.09 31.10
N GLY A 44 -22.96 11.68 30.14
CA GLY A 44 -21.72 11.11 29.57
C GLY A 44 -21.93 9.72 28.97
N TYR A 45 -23.14 9.47 28.45
CA TYR A 45 -23.48 8.15 27.89
C TYR A 45 -22.87 7.97 26.50
N VAL A 46 -21.95 7.03 26.38
CA VAL A 46 -21.41 6.59 25.10
C VAL A 46 -22.03 5.22 24.75
N PRO A 47 -22.71 5.09 23.60
CA PRO A 47 -23.26 3.81 23.17
C PRO A 47 -22.20 2.74 23.10
N HIS A 48 -22.45 1.57 23.66
CA HIS A 48 -21.53 0.46 23.59
C HIS A 48 -21.50 -0.12 22.15
N ALA A 49 -20.39 0.04 21.45
CA ALA A 49 -20.24 -0.36 20.04
C ALA A 49 -20.59 -1.84 19.82
N GLY A 50 -20.16 -2.73 20.73
CA GLY A 50 -20.48 -4.16 20.67
C GLY A 50 -21.98 -4.47 20.75
N ALA A 51 -22.73 -3.75 21.62
CA ALA A 51 -24.19 -3.94 21.72
C ALA A 51 -24.91 -3.44 20.45
N GLN A 52 -24.38 -2.39 19.82
CA GLN A 52 -24.89 -1.88 18.57
C GLN A 52 -24.58 -2.85 17.41
N ALA A 53 -23.35 -3.40 17.37
CA ALA A 53 -22.95 -4.40 16.37
C ALA A 53 -23.81 -5.65 16.44
N MET A 54 -24.12 -6.17 17.63
CA MET A 54 -25.03 -7.32 17.81
C MET A 54 -26.42 -7.06 17.26
N LYS A 55 -26.93 -5.82 17.38
CA LYS A 55 -28.28 -5.46 16.92
C LYS A 55 -28.35 -5.20 15.40
N THR A 56 -27.35 -4.54 14.86
CA THR A 56 -27.30 -4.14 13.44
C THR A 56 -26.64 -5.19 12.56
N ARG A 57 -25.92 -6.16 13.16
CA ARG A 57 -25.00 -7.09 12.48
C ARG A 57 -23.92 -6.35 11.68
N ARG A 58 -23.56 -5.13 12.12
CA ARG A 58 -22.51 -4.30 11.53
C ARG A 58 -21.62 -3.73 12.62
N THR A 59 -20.32 -3.86 12.42
CA THR A 59 -19.31 -3.35 13.35
C THR A 59 -18.86 -1.94 12.99
N ASN A 60 -19.16 -1.49 11.77
CA ASN A 60 -18.62 -0.28 11.14
C ASN A 60 -17.09 -0.25 11.25
N SER A 61 -16.45 -1.41 11.03
CA SER A 61 -15.02 -1.58 11.08
C SER A 61 -14.56 -2.34 9.85
N ILE A 62 -13.50 -1.86 9.21
CA ILE A 62 -12.83 -2.50 8.07
C ILE A 62 -11.43 -2.91 8.49
N GLY A 63 -11.10 -4.16 8.19
CA GLY A 63 -9.75 -4.66 8.35
C GLY A 63 -8.86 -4.28 7.18
N VAL A 64 -7.62 -3.91 7.45
CA VAL A 64 -6.59 -3.72 6.43
C VAL A 64 -5.36 -4.53 6.80
N VAL A 65 -4.97 -5.45 5.91
CA VAL A 65 -3.80 -6.31 6.09
C VAL A 65 -2.64 -5.73 5.29
N VAL A 66 -1.55 -5.38 5.99
CA VAL A 66 -0.31 -4.85 5.41
C VAL A 66 0.87 -5.78 5.70
N ALA A 67 1.94 -5.73 4.86
CA ALA A 67 3.09 -6.62 5.05
C ALA A 67 4.05 -6.12 6.12
N ASP A 68 4.42 -4.85 6.04
CA ASP A 68 5.44 -4.25 6.90
C ASP A 68 5.21 -2.74 6.99
N LEU A 69 4.92 -2.24 8.19
CA LEU A 69 4.68 -0.81 8.42
C LEU A 69 5.95 0.04 8.32
N THR A 70 7.14 -0.56 8.27
CA THR A 70 8.40 0.16 8.05
C THR A 70 8.62 0.50 6.57
N ASN A 71 7.95 -0.19 5.64
CA ASN A 71 7.96 0.17 4.23
C ASN A 71 7.03 1.37 3.98
N PRO A 72 7.55 2.52 3.52
CA PRO A 72 6.79 3.78 3.35
C PRO A 72 5.54 3.66 2.47
N PHE A 73 5.49 2.70 1.57
CA PHE A 73 4.33 2.44 0.71
C PHE A 73 3.05 2.18 1.52
N TYR A 74 3.13 1.38 2.60
CA TYR A 74 1.94 1.02 3.35
C TYR A 74 1.34 2.16 4.18
N PRO A 75 2.11 3.00 4.89
CA PRO A 75 1.59 4.22 5.52
C PRO A 75 0.85 5.15 4.56
N GLU A 76 1.33 5.35 3.33
CA GLU A 76 0.66 6.19 2.33
C GLU A 76 -0.68 5.60 1.88
N VAL A 77 -0.72 4.30 1.63
CA VAL A 77 -1.96 3.58 1.30
C VAL A 77 -2.95 3.63 2.45
N LEU A 78 -2.48 3.42 3.70
CA LEU A 78 -3.31 3.45 4.90
C LEU A 78 -3.91 4.83 5.16
N ASP A 79 -3.17 5.91 4.91
CA ASP A 79 -3.65 7.28 5.05
C ASP A 79 -4.85 7.56 4.13
N GLU A 80 -4.75 7.17 2.86
CA GLU A 80 -5.85 7.32 1.91
C GLU A 80 -7.04 6.40 2.23
N LEU A 81 -6.78 5.13 2.57
CA LEU A 81 -7.83 4.20 3.01
C LEU A 81 -8.56 4.73 4.24
N SER A 82 -7.83 5.26 5.23
CA SER A 82 -8.41 5.81 6.45
C SER A 82 -9.33 6.98 6.15
N ARG A 83 -8.94 7.89 5.24
CA ARG A 83 -9.77 9.03 4.85
C ARG A 83 -11.06 8.60 4.14
N GLU A 84 -10.97 7.70 3.16
CA GLU A 84 -12.15 7.23 2.41
C GLU A 84 -13.11 6.44 3.30
N LEU A 85 -12.59 5.59 4.19
CA LEU A 85 -13.39 4.75 5.07
C LEU A 85 -14.03 5.56 6.21
N ASP A 86 -13.29 6.52 6.81
CA ASP A 86 -13.83 7.41 7.86
C ASP A 86 -14.95 8.30 7.30
N ALA A 87 -14.79 8.85 6.10
CA ALA A 87 -15.84 9.60 5.41
C ALA A 87 -17.12 8.77 5.19
N ALA A 88 -17.00 7.45 5.08
CA ALA A 88 -18.12 6.51 4.97
C ALA A 88 -18.61 6.01 6.36
N GLY A 89 -18.04 6.46 7.46
CA GLY A 89 -18.40 6.09 8.83
C GLY A 89 -17.83 4.75 9.32
N PHE A 90 -16.75 4.26 8.69
CA PHE A 90 -16.07 3.04 9.09
C PHE A 90 -14.73 3.36 9.78
N ARG A 91 -14.39 2.58 10.79
CA ARG A 91 -13.08 2.59 11.45
C ARG A 91 -12.15 1.58 10.79
N VAL A 92 -10.87 1.90 10.72
CA VAL A 92 -9.83 1.00 10.20
C VAL A 92 -9.21 0.20 11.35
N VAL A 93 -9.09 -1.11 11.16
CA VAL A 93 -8.34 -2.04 12.02
C VAL A 93 -7.18 -2.59 11.19
N ILE A 94 -5.94 -2.39 11.65
CA ILE A 94 -4.75 -2.77 10.89
C ILE A 94 -4.19 -4.09 11.44
N TRP A 95 -3.87 -5.02 10.54
CA TRP A 95 -3.08 -6.22 10.82
C TRP A 95 -1.77 -6.19 10.04
N ASN A 96 -0.67 -6.32 10.77
CA ASN A 96 0.66 -6.44 10.19
C ASN A 96 0.99 -7.92 9.92
N ALA A 97 1.01 -8.32 8.66
CA ALA A 97 1.23 -9.70 8.23
C ALA A 97 2.66 -10.21 8.43
N GLY A 98 3.65 -9.31 8.59
CA GLY A 98 5.05 -9.68 8.88
C GLY A 98 5.24 -10.52 10.15
N GLY A 99 4.22 -10.56 11.04
CA GLY A 99 4.17 -11.37 12.25
C GLY A 99 3.21 -12.58 12.20
N GLY A 100 2.69 -12.97 11.01
CA GLY A 100 1.74 -14.09 10.90
C GLY A 100 0.25 -13.70 11.01
N SER A 101 -0.08 -12.41 11.00
CA SER A 101 -1.43 -11.88 11.27
C SER A 101 -2.45 -12.05 10.14
N HIS A 102 -2.13 -12.75 9.04
CA HIS A 102 -3.14 -13.13 8.02
C HIS A 102 -4.26 -13.95 8.64
N HIS A 103 -3.90 -14.90 9.53
CA HIS A 103 -4.86 -15.72 10.25
C HIS A 103 -5.82 -14.92 11.13
N ASP A 104 -5.33 -13.86 11.80
CA ASP A 104 -6.15 -13.01 12.68
C ASP A 104 -7.16 -12.18 11.90
N ALA A 105 -6.79 -11.66 10.73
CA ALA A 105 -7.68 -10.93 9.86
C ALA A 105 -8.84 -11.82 9.37
N LEU A 106 -8.53 -13.04 8.95
CA LEU A 106 -9.53 -13.99 8.47
C LEU A 106 -10.40 -14.55 9.60
N LYS A 107 -9.82 -14.69 10.80
CA LYS A 107 -10.59 -15.00 12.02
C LYS A 107 -11.58 -13.88 12.33
N ALA A 108 -11.15 -12.62 12.27
CA ALA A 108 -12.02 -11.45 12.51
C ALA A 108 -13.19 -11.38 11.53
N ILE A 109 -12.99 -11.74 10.25
CA ILE A 109 -14.09 -11.87 9.27
C ILE A 109 -15.06 -12.97 9.72
N ARG A 110 -14.57 -14.16 10.08
CA ARG A 110 -15.41 -15.30 10.48
C ARG A 110 -16.22 -15.02 11.75
N GLU A 111 -15.65 -14.24 12.65
CA GLU A 111 -16.27 -13.85 13.92
C GLU A 111 -17.15 -12.59 13.77
N HIS A 112 -17.29 -12.05 12.55
CA HIS A 112 -17.99 -10.80 12.30
C HIS A 112 -17.47 -9.62 13.14
N ALA A 113 -16.16 -9.60 13.44
CA ALA A 113 -15.50 -8.50 14.14
C ALA A 113 -15.22 -7.30 13.24
N VAL A 114 -15.22 -7.52 11.92
CA VAL A 114 -15.15 -6.50 10.87
C VAL A 114 -16.19 -6.78 9.79
N ASP A 115 -16.61 -5.75 9.08
CA ASP A 115 -17.63 -5.84 8.02
C ASP A 115 -17.03 -6.22 6.66
N GLY A 116 -15.71 -6.05 6.50
CA GLY A 116 -14.95 -6.41 5.32
C GLY A 116 -13.46 -6.24 5.53
N VAL A 117 -12.65 -6.74 4.59
CA VAL A 117 -11.18 -6.66 4.68
C VAL A 117 -10.56 -6.28 3.35
N ILE A 118 -9.56 -5.40 3.42
CA ILE A 118 -8.66 -5.06 2.33
C ILE A 118 -7.33 -5.77 2.58
N PHE A 119 -6.88 -6.57 1.62
CA PHE A 119 -5.56 -7.18 1.63
C PHE A 119 -4.63 -6.43 0.67
N THR A 120 -3.51 -5.93 1.17
CA THR A 120 -2.45 -5.32 0.35
C THR A 120 -1.28 -6.27 0.11
N THR A 121 -1.34 -7.47 0.68
CA THR A 121 -0.21 -8.43 0.77
C THR A 121 -0.59 -9.84 0.35
N ALA A 122 -1.69 -10.00 -0.38
CA ALA A 122 -2.16 -11.30 -0.82
C ALA A 122 -1.07 -12.07 -1.59
N THR A 123 -0.98 -13.39 -1.36
CA THR A 123 -0.09 -14.31 -2.05
C THR A 123 -0.87 -15.53 -2.53
N GLU A 124 -0.35 -16.22 -3.54
CA GLU A 124 -1.03 -17.38 -4.17
C GLU A 124 -1.23 -18.57 -3.23
N ASP A 125 -0.41 -18.68 -2.21
CA ASP A 125 -0.40 -19.76 -1.22
C ASP A 125 -1.33 -19.51 -0.01
N SER A 126 -2.13 -18.44 -0.04
CA SER A 126 -3.07 -18.11 1.04
C SER A 126 -4.37 -18.90 0.93
N LEU A 127 -4.37 -20.16 1.38
CA LEU A 127 -5.56 -21.03 1.42
C LEU A 127 -6.71 -20.44 2.25
N GLU A 128 -6.38 -19.72 3.30
CA GLU A 128 -7.35 -19.08 4.19
C GLU A 128 -8.06 -17.90 3.50
N LEU A 129 -7.35 -17.16 2.67
CA LEU A 129 -7.95 -16.09 1.85
C LEU A 129 -8.96 -16.69 0.86
N GLN A 130 -8.59 -17.78 0.19
CA GLN A 130 -9.50 -18.51 -0.69
C GLN A 130 -10.76 -18.97 0.05
N ALA A 131 -10.61 -19.60 1.22
CA ALA A 131 -11.73 -20.05 2.03
C ALA A 131 -12.64 -18.89 2.52
N ALA A 132 -12.11 -17.70 2.75
CA ALA A 132 -12.90 -16.55 3.13
C ALA A 132 -13.70 -15.99 1.92
N ILE A 133 -13.12 -16.01 0.74
CA ILE A 133 -13.78 -15.60 -0.51
C ILE A 133 -14.92 -16.57 -0.86
N GLU A 134 -14.71 -17.87 -0.76
CA GLU A 134 -15.75 -18.89 -1.01
C GLU A 134 -16.98 -18.71 -0.11
N LYS A 135 -16.82 -18.11 1.07
CA LYS A 135 -17.91 -17.77 1.99
C LYS A 135 -18.57 -16.42 1.69
N ASN A 136 -18.26 -15.80 0.54
CA ASN A 136 -18.76 -14.48 0.14
C ASN A 136 -18.47 -13.35 1.14
N SER A 137 -17.36 -13.43 1.86
CA SER A 137 -16.91 -12.34 2.72
C SER A 137 -16.52 -11.13 1.86
N PRO A 138 -16.87 -9.89 2.26
CA PRO A 138 -16.46 -8.69 1.53
C PRO A 138 -14.94 -8.52 1.60
N ILE A 139 -14.25 -8.82 0.49
CA ILE A 139 -12.78 -8.77 0.39
C ILE A 139 -12.41 -8.03 -0.90
N VAL A 140 -11.39 -7.16 -0.79
CA VAL A 140 -10.72 -6.50 -1.91
C VAL A 140 -9.22 -6.68 -1.78
N LEU A 141 -8.56 -7.03 -2.88
CA LEU A 141 -7.10 -7.03 -2.97
C LEU A 141 -6.63 -5.71 -3.57
N ILE A 142 -5.64 -5.08 -2.97
CA ILE A 142 -4.99 -3.87 -3.47
C ILE A 142 -3.49 -4.13 -3.61
N ASN A 143 -2.88 -3.63 -4.67
CA ASN A 143 -1.47 -3.75 -5.01
C ASN A 143 -1.10 -5.16 -5.50
N ARG A 144 -1.25 -6.20 -4.70
CA ARG A 144 -1.01 -7.59 -5.11
C ARG A 144 -2.30 -8.24 -5.59
N VAL A 145 -2.20 -8.98 -6.67
CA VAL A 145 -3.29 -9.78 -7.24
C VAL A 145 -2.99 -11.26 -7.08
N VAL A 146 -4.05 -12.06 -7.05
CA VAL A 146 -3.94 -13.51 -7.06
C VAL A 146 -4.82 -14.05 -8.19
N GLU A 147 -4.20 -14.75 -9.12
CA GLU A 147 -4.92 -15.36 -10.25
C GLU A 147 -5.90 -16.44 -9.75
N GLY A 148 -7.05 -16.53 -10.39
CA GLY A 148 -8.07 -17.53 -10.04
C GLY A 148 -8.93 -17.17 -8.82
N LEU A 149 -8.60 -16.15 -8.02
CA LEU A 149 -9.46 -15.73 -6.93
C LEU A 149 -10.65 -14.89 -7.40
N GLU A 150 -11.84 -15.24 -6.92
CA GLU A 150 -13.11 -14.58 -7.23
C GLU A 150 -13.40 -13.44 -6.24
N CYS A 151 -12.58 -12.40 -6.26
CA CYS A 151 -12.78 -11.16 -5.48
C CYS A 151 -12.42 -9.93 -6.30
N ASP A 152 -12.84 -8.76 -5.80
CA ASP A 152 -12.45 -7.47 -6.37
C ASP A 152 -10.95 -7.25 -6.21
N GLN A 153 -10.27 -6.77 -7.27
CA GLN A 153 -8.81 -6.59 -7.29
C GLN A 153 -8.43 -5.26 -7.94
N VAL A 154 -7.50 -4.56 -7.32
CA VAL A 154 -6.93 -3.30 -7.81
C VAL A 154 -5.41 -3.42 -7.83
N THR A 155 -4.80 -3.21 -8.98
CA THR A 155 -3.35 -3.29 -9.18
C THR A 155 -2.86 -2.20 -10.12
N SER A 156 -1.56 -2.20 -10.40
CA SER A 156 -0.92 -1.36 -11.42
C SER A 156 -0.24 -2.22 -12.49
N SER A 157 0.07 -1.61 -13.64
CA SER A 157 0.73 -2.25 -14.79
C SER A 157 2.20 -2.57 -14.48
N ASN A 158 2.41 -3.52 -13.54
CA ASN A 158 3.75 -3.87 -13.05
C ASN A 158 4.69 -4.39 -14.14
N THR A 159 4.17 -5.16 -15.11
CA THR A 159 4.98 -5.69 -16.23
C THR A 159 5.47 -4.56 -17.13
N GLU A 160 4.59 -3.62 -17.48
CA GLU A 160 4.91 -2.46 -18.30
C GLU A 160 5.86 -1.51 -17.55
N GLY A 161 5.66 -1.32 -16.24
CA GLY A 161 6.57 -0.53 -15.39
C GLY A 161 7.98 -1.13 -15.34
N GLY A 162 8.09 -2.46 -15.20
CA GLY A 162 9.38 -3.15 -15.27
C GLY A 162 10.06 -3.01 -16.65
N ALA A 163 9.30 -3.12 -17.74
CA ALA A 163 9.79 -2.92 -19.10
C ALA A 163 10.27 -1.47 -19.34
N ALA A 164 9.54 -0.47 -18.81
CA ALA A 164 9.94 0.94 -18.93
C ALA A 164 11.29 1.23 -18.24
N VAL A 165 11.59 0.56 -17.12
CA VAL A 165 12.92 0.65 -16.49
C VAL A 165 14.01 0.10 -17.42
N ALA A 166 13.77 -1.05 -18.06
CA ALA A 166 14.72 -1.62 -19.01
C ALA A 166 14.97 -0.69 -20.20
N ASP A 167 13.90 -0.16 -20.81
CA ASP A 167 13.99 0.79 -21.92
C ASP A 167 14.80 2.04 -21.53
N TYR A 168 14.54 2.59 -20.35
CA TYR A 168 15.26 3.76 -19.85
C TYR A 168 16.76 3.48 -19.65
N LEU A 169 17.10 2.36 -19.05
CA LEU A 169 18.50 1.97 -18.82
C LEU A 169 19.25 1.76 -20.12
N LEU A 170 18.66 1.04 -21.07
CA LEU A 170 19.24 0.75 -22.38
C LEU A 170 19.43 2.01 -23.23
N ALA A 171 18.46 2.93 -23.20
CA ALA A 171 18.57 4.21 -23.90
C ALA A 171 19.75 5.06 -23.39
N HIS A 172 20.22 4.81 -22.17
CA HIS A 172 21.39 5.47 -21.57
C HIS A 172 22.65 4.59 -21.54
N GLY A 173 22.70 3.50 -22.30
CA GLY A 173 23.85 2.61 -22.42
C GLY A 173 24.15 1.81 -21.14
N ARG A 174 23.18 1.67 -20.23
CA ARG A 174 23.32 0.87 -19.01
C ARG A 174 22.88 -0.57 -19.26
N THR A 175 23.79 -1.39 -19.74
CA THR A 175 23.51 -2.80 -20.16
C THR A 175 23.84 -3.82 -19.07
N ARG A 176 24.81 -3.54 -18.19
CA ARG A 176 25.15 -4.42 -17.06
C ARG A 176 24.39 -3.98 -15.82
N VAL A 177 23.22 -4.57 -15.61
CA VAL A 177 22.28 -4.19 -14.56
C VAL A 177 22.09 -5.33 -13.59
N ALA A 178 22.11 -5.06 -12.28
CA ALA A 178 21.65 -5.98 -11.26
C ALA A 178 20.17 -5.72 -10.94
N PHE A 179 19.44 -6.79 -10.65
CA PHE A 179 18.06 -6.73 -10.18
C PHE A 179 17.96 -7.25 -8.75
N ILE A 180 17.33 -6.47 -7.87
CA ILE A 180 16.99 -6.86 -6.50
C ILE A 180 15.47 -6.98 -6.39
N GLY A 181 14.96 -8.20 -6.45
CA GLY A 181 13.55 -8.54 -6.40
C GLY A 181 12.98 -8.55 -4.99
N GLY A 182 11.66 -8.52 -4.90
CA GLY A 182 10.92 -8.76 -3.65
C GLY A 182 10.66 -10.25 -3.42
N ALA A 183 9.70 -10.56 -2.54
CA ALA A 183 9.28 -11.94 -2.27
C ALA A 183 8.76 -12.63 -3.55
N GLU A 184 9.16 -13.86 -3.78
CA GLU A 184 8.86 -14.60 -5.01
C GLU A 184 7.37 -14.93 -5.18
N ASN A 185 6.66 -15.15 -4.08
CA ASN A 185 5.22 -15.42 -4.08
C ASN A 185 4.36 -14.14 -4.21
N ALA A 186 4.97 -12.95 -4.30
CA ALA A 186 4.26 -11.70 -4.54
C ALA A 186 4.12 -11.41 -6.04
N SER A 187 2.88 -11.22 -6.53
CA SER A 187 2.60 -10.90 -7.94
C SER A 187 3.37 -9.68 -8.43
N THR A 188 3.44 -8.62 -7.63
CA THR A 188 4.18 -7.39 -7.95
C THR A 188 5.66 -7.64 -8.22
N SER A 189 6.32 -8.49 -7.41
CA SER A 189 7.73 -8.85 -7.62
C SER A 189 7.93 -9.60 -8.94
N ARG A 190 7.09 -10.62 -9.19
CA ARG A 190 7.17 -11.44 -10.41
C ARG A 190 6.89 -10.65 -11.68
N GLU A 191 5.87 -9.79 -11.65
CA GLU A 191 5.46 -9.01 -12.82
C GLU A 191 6.50 -7.94 -13.17
N ARG A 192 7.04 -7.22 -12.17
CA ARG A 192 8.13 -6.25 -12.35
C ARG A 192 9.37 -6.92 -12.93
N ALA A 193 9.75 -8.08 -12.37
CA ALA A 193 10.87 -8.90 -12.87
C ALA A 193 10.63 -9.39 -14.31
N ARG A 194 9.43 -9.91 -14.60
CA ARG A 194 9.06 -10.41 -15.94
C ARG A 194 9.18 -9.32 -16.99
N GLY A 195 8.62 -8.13 -16.72
CA GLY A 195 8.69 -6.99 -17.64
C GLY A 195 10.12 -6.53 -17.87
N PHE A 196 10.90 -6.39 -16.79
CA PHE A 196 12.29 -5.97 -16.86
C PHE A 196 13.17 -6.98 -17.60
N PHE A 197 13.15 -8.26 -17.19
CA PHE A 197 13.99 -9.27 -17.82
C PHE A 197 13.58 -9.56 -19.26
N GLY A 198 12.26 -9.57 -19.54
CA GLY A 198 11.76 -9.75 -20.89
C GLY A 198 12.27 -8.67 -21.82
N ARG A 199 12.13 -7.40 -21.44
CA ARG A 199 12.57 -6.27 -22.26
C ARG A 199 14.09 -6.23 -22.42
N MET A 200 14.87 -6.50 -21.37
CA MET A 200 16.34 -6.59 -21.45
C MET A 200 16.76 -7.70 -22.45
N ALA A 201 16.12 -8.87 -22.40
CA ALA A 201 16.42 -9.99 -23.30
C ALA A 201 16.02 -9.70 -24.76
N GLU A 202 14.86 -9.10 -25.00
CA GLU A 202 14.40 -8.68 -26.33
C GLU A 202 15.39 -7.75 -27.03
N GLN A 203 16.07 -6.91 -26.24
CA GLN A 203 17.08 -5.97 -26.73
C GLN A 203 18.52 -6.56 -26.74
N GLY A 204 18.65 -7.87 -26.53
CA GLY A 204 19.95 -8.57 -26.56
C GLY A 204 20.82 -8.43 -25.31
N HIS A 205 20.29 -7.90 -24.23
CA HIS A 205 20.99 -7.63 -22.98
C HIS A 205 20.44 -8.43 -21.80
N ALA A 206 20.21 -9.75 -21.98
CA ALA A 206 19.66 -10.59 -20.91
C ALA A 206 20.47 -10.45 -19.60
N VAL A 207 19.78 -10.21 -18.51
CA VAL A 207 20.41 -10.09 -17.18
C VAL A 207 20.90 -11.46 -16.72
N PRO A 208 22.19 -11.67 -16.46
CA PRO A 208 22.73 -12.94 -15.99
C PRO A 208 22.18 -13.32 -14.61
N GLU A 209 22.07 -14.61 -14.33
CA GLU A 209 21.54 -15.11 -13.06
C GLU A 209 22.29 -14.57 -11.83
N HIS A 210 23.63 -14.47 -11.91
CA HIS A 210 24.48 -13.96 -10.84
C HIS A 210 24.31 -12.45 -10.54
N LEU A 211 23.49 -11.73 -11.33
CA LEU A 211 23.06 -10.35 -11.08
C LEU A 211 21.57 -10.25 -10.70
N ARG A 212 20.91 -11.38 -10.42
CA ARG A 212 19.53 -11.45 -9.94
C ARG A 212 19.51 -11.87 -8.48
N PHE A 213 18.89 -11.06 -7.65
CA PHE A 213 18.87 -11.29 -6.19
C PHE A 213 17.43 -11.18 -5.67
N ASN A 214 17.15 -11.93 -4.61
CA ASN A 214 15.94 -11.77 -3.83
C ASN A 214 16.24 -10.89 -2.61
N GLY A 215 15.65 -9.71 -2.55
CA GLY A 215 15.75 -8.76 -1.44
C GLY A 215 14.62 -8.87 -0.44
N GLY A 216 13.58 -9.68 -0.73
CA GLY A 216 12.45 -9.91 0.19
C GLY A 216 11.68 -8.65 0.58
N PHE A 217 11.76 -7.58 -0.20
CA PHE A 217 11.26 -6.23 0.11
C PHE A 217 11.93 -5.58 1.35
N SER A 218 13.12 -6.07 1.76
CA SER A 218 13.86 -5.56 2.91
C SER A 218 14.95 -4.56 2.51
N HIS A 219 14.95 -3.40 3.18
CA HIS A 219 16.01 -2.39 3.09
C HIS A 219 17.39 -2.98 3.38
N ASP A 220 17.52 -3.67 4.53
CA ASP A 220 18.82 -4.18 5.01
C ASP A 220 19.37 -5.29 4.12
N VAL A 221 18.51 -6.18 3.62
CA VAL A 221 18.93 -7.24 2.67
C VAL A 221 19.41 -6.60 1.37
N SER A 222 18.70 -5.57 0.88
CA SER A 222 19.12 -4.83 -0.31
C SER A 222 20.47 -4.14 -0.13
N ALA A 223 20.70 -3.51 1.02
CA ALA A 223 21.99 -2.91 1.35
C ALA A 223 23.12 -3.97 1.38
N GLN A 224 22.88 -5.14 1.98
CA GLN A 224 23.86 -6.26 2.00
C GLN A 224 24.16 -6.80 0.60
N VAL A 225 23.12 -6.97 -0.23
CA VAL A 225 23.27 -7.41 -1.63
C VAL A 225 24.10 -6.39 -2.40
N THR A 226 23.79 -5.10 -2.25
CA THR A 226 24.52 -4.01 -2.90
C THR A 226 25.98 -4.00 -2.50
N ASN A 227 26.31 -4.15 -1.22
CA ASN A 227 27.72 -4.24 -0.76
C ASN A 227 28.46 -5.42 -1.42
N ARG A 228 27.81 -6.59 -1.59
CA ARG A 228 28.40 -7.74 -2.30
C ARG A 228 28.63 -7.42 -3.79
N LEU A 229 27.69 -6.73 -4.44
CA LEU A 229 27.83 -6.29 -5.83
C LEU A 229 28.99 -5.33 -6.01
N LEU A 230 29.19 -4.40 -5.08
CA LEU A 230 30.28 -3.42 -5.11
C LEU A 230 31.66 -4.03 -4.89
N ALA A 231 31.77 -5.16 -4.20
CA ALA A 231 33.01 -5.88 -4.01
C ALA A 231 33.48 -6.69 -5.25
N ARG A 232 32.63 -6.82 -6.28
CA ARG A 232 32.94 -7.55 -7.51
C ARG A 232 33.86 -6.75 -8.43
N ALA A 233 34.64 -7.44 -9.25
CA ALA A 233 35.41 -6.80 -10.32
C ALA A 233 34.50 -6.31 -11.48
N ASP A 234 33.41 -7.02 -11.74
CA ASP A 234 32.42 -6.74 -12.76
C ASP A 234 31.19 -5.98 -12.19
N ARG A 235 31.42 -4.88 -11.50
CA ARG A 235 30.35 -4.08 -10.85
C ARG A 235 29.22 -3.73 -11.83
N PRO A 236 27.95 -3.78 -11.38
CA PRO A 236 26.83 -3.33 -12.21
C PRO A 236 26.93 -1.80 -12.45
N GLN A 237 26.46 -1.38 -13.61
CA GLN A 237 26.32 0.04 -13.98
C GLN A 237 25.04 0.66 -13.41
N ALA A 238 24.07 -0.21 -13.07
CA ALA A 238 22.82 0.17 -12.43
C ALA A 238 22.25 -0.99 -11.60
N ILE A 239 21.45 -0.64 -10.61
CA ILE A 239 20.69 -1.56 -9.77
C ILE A 239 19.22 -1.17 -9.90
N PHE A 240 18.37 -2.10 -10.37
CA PHE A 240 16.94 -1.98 -10.31
C PHE A 240 16.40 -2.74 -9.11
N CYS A 241 15.79 -2.04 -8.17
CA CYS A 241 15.13 -2.59 -7.00
C CYS A 241 13.63 -2.67 -7.25
N ALA A 242 13.01 -3.81 -6.94
CA ALA A 242 11.59 -4.03 -7.19
C ALA A 242 10.67 -3.15 -6.31
N ASN A 243 11.20 -2.36 -5.37
CA ASN A 243 10.49 -1.27 -4.70
C ASN A 243 11.46 -0.20 -4.15
N ASP A 244 10.91 0.96 -3.75
CA ASP A 244 11.69 2.09 -3.23
C ASP A 244 12.35 1.78 -1.89
N HIS A 245 11.69 1.01 -1.02
CA HIS A 245 12.25 0.64 0.27
C HIS A 245 13.58 -0.12 0.12
N MET A 246 13.67 -1.04 -0.83
CA MET A 246 14.93 -1.70 -1.18
C MET A 246 15.90 -0.75 -1.88
N ALA A 247 15.40 0.16 -2.73
CA ALA A 247 16.26 1.14 -3.41
C ALA A 247 16.95 2.08 -2.42
N PHE A 248 16.29 2.46 -1.32
CA PHE A 248 16.92 3.23 -0.24
C PHE A 248 18.08 2.45 0.40
N GLY A 249 17.92 1.15 0.64
CA GLY A 249 19.01 0.29 1.13
C GLY A 249 20.19 0.22 0.15
N ALA A 250 19.92 0.14 -1.15
CA ALA A 250 20.94 0.19 -2.18
C ALA A 250 21.67 1.56 -2.20
N LEU A 251 20.94 2.67 -2.11
CA LEU A 251 21.51 4.01 -2.04
C LEU A 251 22.39 4.21 -0.79
N ASP A 252 21.97 3.69 0.37
CA ASP A 252 22.75 3.78 1.59
C ASP A 252 24.09 3.00 1.48
N ALA A 253 24.06 1.82 0.87
CA ALA A 253 25.29 1.05 0.60
C ALA A 253 26.24 1.78 -0.37
N LEU A 254 25.70 2.38 -1.45
CA LEU A 254 26.50 3.19 -2.39
C LEU A 254 27.14 4.39 -1.70
N ARG A 255 26.38 5.13 -0.87
CA ARG A 255 26.89 6.28 -0.10
C ARG A 255 27.99 5.88 0.87
N ALA A 256 27.78 4.79 1.61
CA ALA A 256 28.79 4.26 2.53
C ALA A 256 30.08 3.89 1.81
N ALA A 257 29.99 3.36 0.59
CA ALA A 257 31.12 3.04 -0.29
C ALA A 257 31.66 4.26 -1.05
N ARG A 258 31.05 5.45 -0.91
CA ARG A 258 31.38 6.68 -1.65
C ARG A 258 31.29 6.52 -3.18
N ILE A 259 30.38 5.67 -3.65
CA ILE A 259 30.09 5.49 -5.08
C ILE A 259 29.05 6.52 -5.49
N LEU A 260 29.36 7.27 -6.54
CA LEU A 260 28.50 8.35 -7.04
C LEU A 260 27.40 7.80 -7.99
N PRO A 261 26.28 8.51 -8.16
CA PRO A 261 25.25 8.12 -9.12
C PRO A 261 25.77 7.95 -10.55
N GLN A 262 26.84 8.67 -10.95
CA GLN A 262 27.47 8.52 -12.27
C GLN A 262 28.07 7.12 -12.48
N GLU A 263 28.52 6.48 -11.41
CA GLU A 263 29.21 5.18 -11.44
C GLU A 263 28.22 4.02 -11.39
N CYS A 264 27.18 4.14 -10.56
CA CYS A 264 26.15 3.12 -10.42
C CYS A 264 24.79 3.78 -10.16
N TRP A 265 23.86 3.63 -11.09
CA TRP A 265 22.51 4.11 -10.99
C TRP A 265 21.66 3.24 -10.05
N VAL A 266 20.69 3.85 -9.37
CA VAL A 266 19.66 3.13 -8.62
C VAL A 266 18.29 3.55 -9.11
N ILE A 267 17.45 2.56 -9.39
CA ILE A 267 16.05 2.77 -9.76
C ILE A 267 15.18 1.97 -8.80
N GLY A 268 14.13 2.61 -8.30
CA GLY A 268 13.13 2.00 -7.43
C GLY A 268 11.82 1.70 -8.17
N TYR A 269 10.80 1.43 -7.38
CA TYR A 269 9.42 1.25 -7.79
C TYR A 269 8.51 1.65 -6.63
N ASP A 270 7.43 2.32 -6.85
CA ASP A 270 6.32 2.78 -6.03
C ASP A 270 6.14 4.30 -6.09
N ASP A 271 7.23 5.08 -6.14
CA ASP A 271 7.31 6.53 -6.02
C ASP A 271 6.69 7.05 -4.71
N VAL A 272 7.14 6.45 -3.60
CA VAL A 272 6.78 6.93 -2.26
C VAL A 272 7.28 8.36 -2.03
N ASP A 273 6.60 9.13 -1.16
CA ASP A 273 6.94 10.56 -0.92
C ASP A 273 8.44 10.77 -0.60
N MET A 274 9.07 9.83 0.12
CA MET A 274 10.51 9.86 0.42
C MET A 274 11.41 9.80 -0.83
N ALA A 275 10.95 9.18 -1.92
CA ALA A 275 11.73 9.08 -3.16
C ALA A 275 12.06 10.46 -3.75
N ALA A 276 11.21 11.45 -3.51
CA ALA A 276 11.38 12.82 -3.97
C ALA A 276 12.28 13.68 -3.06
N TRP A 277 12.62 13.22 -1.84
CA TRP A 277 13.48 13.99 -0.93
C TRP A 277 14.87 14.16 -1.52
N ASP A 278 15.46 15.34 -1.35
CA ASP A 278 16.82 15.67 -1.87
C ASP A 278 17.87 14.65 -1.45
N SER A 279 17.73 14.09 -0.24
CA SER A 279 18.62 13.06 0.27
C SER A 279 18.61 11.77 -0.55
N PHE A 280 17.49 11.43 -1.20
CA PHE A 280 17.37 10.23 -2.03
C PHE A 280 17.34 10.59 -3.51
N SER A 281 16.53 11.57 -3.87
CA SER A 281 16.30 11.98 -5.26
C SER A 281 16.20 10.79 -6.21
N LEU A 282 15.37 9.80 -5.80
CA LEU A 282 15.31 8.46 -6.38
C LEU A 282 14.50 8.45 -7.66
N THR A 283 15.11 8.01 -8.76
CA THR A 283 14.41 7.61 -9.97
C THR A 283 13.63 6.34 -9.68
N THR A 284 12.34 6.34 -9.98
CA THR A 284 11.44 5.25 -9.61
C THR A 284 10.25 5.16 -10.55
N VAL A 285 9.58 4.02 -10.56
CA VAL A 285 8.31 3.86 -11.27
C VAL A 285 7.17 4.24 -10.34
N ARG A 286 6.43 5.29 -10.70
CA ARG A 286 5.23 5.71 -10.00
C ARG A 286 4.07 4.78 -10.29
N GLN A 287 3.56 4.13 -9.25
CA GLN A 287 2.22 3.56 -9.27
C GLN A 287 1.27 4.51 -8.50
N PRO A 288 0.03 4.72 -8.96
CA PRO A 288 -0.88 5.65 -8.32
C PRO A 288 -1.50 5.04 -7.05
N SER A 289 -0.66 4.79 -6.03
CA SER A 289 -0.99 4.07 -4.78
C SER A 289 -2.21 4.66 -4.07
N ARG A 290 -2.31 6.00 -4.00
CA ARG A 290 -3.44 6.70 -3.38
C ARG A 290 -4.75 6.47 -4.16
N GLU A 291 -4.72 6.53 -5.50
CA GLU A 291 -5.90 6.26 -6.32
C GLU A 291 -6.32 4.78 -6.25
N MET A 292 -5.36 3.87 -6.24
CA MET A 292 -5.61 2.44 -6.03
C MET A 292 -6.30 2.19 -4.68
N ALA A 293 -5.83 2.85 -3.61
CA ALA A 293 -6.43 2.77 -2.28
C ALA A 293 -7.87 3.31 -2.28
N ARG A 294 -8.11 4.46 -2.90
CA ARG A 294 -9.43 5.08 -3.02
C ARG A 294 -10.42 4.19 -3.76
N VAL A 295 -10.01 3.67 -4.91
CA VAL A 295 -10.86 2.77 -5.70
C VAL A 295 -11.12 1.47 -4.95
N GLY A 296 -10.11 0.87 -4.31
CA GLY A 296 -10.26 -0.33 -3.51
C GLY A 296 -11.21 -0.16 -2.32
N ALA A 297 -11.11 0.98 -1.60
CA ALA A 297 -12.04 1.30 -0.52
C ALA A 297 -13.49 1.37 -1.01
N ARG A 298 -13.74 2.08 -2.11
CA ARG A 298 -15.08 2.19 -2.72
C ARG A 298 -15.61 0.85 -3.17
N MET A 299 -14.77 0.02 -3.80
CA MET A 299 -15.15 -1.33 -4.23
C MET A 299 -15.56 -2.18 -3.03
N LEU A 300 -14.86 -2.09 -1.89
CA LEU A 300 -15.24 -2.80 -0.67
C LEU A 300 -16.56 -2.29 -0.11
N LEU A 301 -16.76 -0.98 0.00
CA LEU A 301 -18.00 -0.39 0.48
C LEU A 301 -19.21 -0.79 -0.39
N ASP A 302 -19.05 -0.76 -1.70
CA ASP A 302 -20.08 -1.24 -2.65
C ASP A 302 -20.42 -2.71 -2.39
N ARG A 303 -19.38 -3.56 -2.18
CA ARG A 303 -19.54 -4.99 -1.91
C ARG A 303 -20.27 -5.26 -0.60
N ILE A 304 -19.97 -4.48 0.45
CA ILE A 304 -20.66 -4.55 1.74
C ILE A 304 -22.17 -4.18 1.58
N HIS A 305 -22.49 -3.19 0.74
CA HIS A 305 -23.86 -2.77 0.51
C HIS A 305 -24.59 -3.68 -0.48
N THR A 306 -23.89 -4.19 -1.47
CA THR A 306 -24.45 -5.01 -2.55
C THR A 306 -23.58 -6.25 -2.79
N PRO A 307 -23.71 -7.32 -1.98
CA PRO A 307 -22.81 -8.48 -2.01
C PRO A 307 -22.72 -9.22 -3.35
N LYS A 308 -23.77 -9.10 -4.19
CA LYS A 308 -23.86 -9.80 -5.49
C LYS A 308 -23.40 -8.99 -6.69
N LEU A 309 -22.68 -7.89 -6.48
CA LEU A 309 -22.07 -7.15 -7.60
C LEU A 309 -21.13 -8.05 -8.40
N ALA A 310 -21.07 -7.83 -9.72
CA ALA A 310 -20.05 -8.45 -10.56
C ALA A 310 -18.64 -8.15 -10.03
N LEU A 311 -17.72 -9.08 -10.22
CA LEU A 311 -16.32 -8.91 -9.82
C LEU A 311 -15.65 -7.85 -10.69
N ARG A 312 -14.83 -7.01 -10.07
CA ARG A 312 -14.13 -5.91 -10.74
C ARG A 312 -12.63 -6.12 -10.62
N ARG A 313 -11.95 -5.90 -11.74
CA ARG A 313 -10.48 -5.87 -11.78
C ARG A 313 -10.08 -4.54 -12.38
N VAL A 314 -9.34 -3.75 -11.62
CA VAL A 314 -8.86 -2.43 -12.04
C VAL A 314 -7.34 -2.46 -12.09
N ASN A 315 -6.79 -2.08 -13.25
CA ASN A 315 -5.36 -1.97 -13.47
C ASN A 315 -5.03 -0.52 -13.83
N PHE A 316 -4.11 0.10 -13.10
CA PHE A 316 -3.69 1.48 -13.31
C PHE A 316 -2.37 1.54 -14.09
N PRO A 317 -2.17 2.50 -14.98
CA PRO A 317 -0.89 2.72 -15.63
C PRO A 317 0.18 3.14 -14.62
N CYS A 318 1.45 2.93 -15.00
CA CYS A 318 2.63 3.34 -14.24
C CYS A 318 3.48 4.28 -15.09
N ASP A 319 4.14 5.25 -14.44
CA ASP A 319 5.04 6.20 -15.08
C ASP A 319 6.44 6.15 -14.48
N LEU A 320 7.49 6.20 -15.30
CA LEU A 320 8.86 6.34 -14.81
C LEU A 320 9.13 7.81 -14.47
N ILE A 321 9.53 8.06 -13.22
CA ILE A 321 9.87 9.39 -12.71
C ILE A 321 11.39 9.47 -12.54
N VAL A 322 12.02 10.27 -13.40
CA VAL A 322 13.48 10.43 -13.43
C VAL A 322 13.92 11.49 -12.42
N ARG A 323 14.90 11.14 -11.57
CA ARG A 323 15.50 12.01 -10.55
C ARG A 323 17.02 11.81 -10.47
N GLY A 324 17.65 12.40 -9.44
CA GLY A 324 19.10 12.45 -9.27
C GLY A 324 19.83 11.12 -9.20
N SER A 325 19.19 10.04 -8.77
CA SER A 325 19.83 8.72 -8.68
C SER A 325 20.23 8.10 -10.02
N THR A 326 19.78 8.69 -11.14
CA THR A 326 20.13 8.28 -12.50
C THR A 326 20.55 9.44 -13.39
N GLN A 327 20.70 10.65 -12.85
CA GLN A 327 21.18 11.80 -13.61
C GLN A 327 22.70 11.86 -13.58
N LEU A 328 23.29 12.10 -14.74
CA LEU A 328 24.68 12.55 -14.82
C LEU A 328 24.73 13.96 -14.22
N ALA A 329 25.59 14.19 -13.23
CA ALA A 329 25.76 15.54 -12.71
C ALA A 329 26.17 16.47 -13.88
N THR A 330 25.29 17.36 -14.28
CA THR A 330 25.68 18.52 -15.07
C THR A 330 26.43 19.43 -14.13
N PHE A 331 27.77 19.33 -14.17
CA PHE A 331 28.64 20.27 -13.47
C PHE A 331 28.45 21.63 -14.15
N THR A 332 27.60 22.48 -13.61
CA THR A 332 27.61 23.90 -13.94
C THR A 332 28.70 24.51 -13.04
N PRO A 333 29.87 24.90 -13.59
CA PRO A 333 30.86 25.57 -12.77
C PRO A 333 30.24 26.87 -12.25
N ALA A 334 30.29 27.04 -10.93
CA ALA A 334 29.91 28.27 -10.28
C ALA A 334 30.77 29.39 -10.94
N THR A 335 30.14 30.27 -11.66
CA THR A 335 30.74 31.49 -12.17
C THR A 335 31.19 32.31 -10.97
N THR A 336 32.48 32.20 -10.62
CA THR A 336 33.13 33.13 -9.71
C THR A 336 33.17 34.50 -10.38
N GLU A 337 32.16 35.30 -10.15
CA GLU A 337 32.28 36.75 -10.38
C GLU A 337 33.36 37.30 -9.42
N ARG A 338 34.57 37.41 -9.95
CA ARG A 338 35.58 38.25 -9.31
C ARG A 338 35.13 39.69 -9.50
N GLY A 339 34.50 40.24 -8.48
CA GLY A 339 34.33 41.68 -8.38
C GLY A 339 35.67 42.38 -8.47
N SER A 340 35.93 43.01 -9.57
CA SER A 340 37.01 44.01 -9.72
C SER A 340 36.57 45.30 -9.06
N SER A 341 37.04 45.50 -7.82
CA SER A 341 37.02 46.81 -7.19
C SER A 341 38.06 47.70 -7.87
N HIS A 342 37.66 48.80 -8.43
CA HIS A 342 38.44 50.03 -8.59
C HIS A 342 37.80 51.12 -7.75
#